data_142d7fdfeeb7ab4ac333c7bb1cf2b5dc
#
_entry.id   142d7fdfeeb7ab4ac333c7bb1cf2b5dc
#
_cell.length_a   1.000
_cell.length_b   1.000
_cell.length_c   1.000
_cell.angle_alpha   90.00
_cell.angle_beta   90.00
_cell.angle_gamma   90.00
#
_symmetry.space_group_name_H-M   'P 1'
#
loop_
_entity.id
_entity.type
_entity.pdbx_description
1 polymer ?
#
loop_
_entity_poly.entity_id
_entity_poly.type
_entity_poly.pdbx_seq_one_letter_code
_entity_poly.pdbx_strand_id
1 'polypeptide(L)' 'WIRXNEPDVTEHIYTILFDNIYAVAEQHGLALLLISNENPYWMLVPDQAEQISHLIEAFNQTFTDVELYHYV' A
#
# COMPACT_ATOMS: atom_id res chain seq x y z
N TRP A 1 24.64 -3.04 -14.57
CA TRP A 1 24.74 -2.98 -13.53
C TRP A 1 23.82 -3.78 -12.84
N ILE A 2 22.84 -3.59 -12.79
CA ILE A 2 22.17 -4.29 -12.12
C ILE A 2 21.76 -5.36 -12.62
N ARG A 3 21.53 -6.25 -12.17
CA ARG A 3 21.02 -7.28 -12.60
C ARG A 3 19.67 -7.11 -12.51
N UNK A 4 19.09 -6.69 -13.14
CA UNK A 4 18.08 -6.57 -13.26
C UNK A 4 17.15 -7.34 -12.92
N ASN A 5 17.53 -8.41 -13.05
CA ASN A 5 16.64 -9.46 -12.83
C ASN A 5 16.72 -9.90 -11.41
N GLU A 6 17.12 -9.08 -10.50
CA GLU A 6 17.10 -9.45 -9.13
C GLU A 6 15.87 -8.90 -8.49
N PRO A 7 14.85 -9.66 -8.26
CA PRO A 7 13.60 -9.17 -7.71
C PRO A 7 13.76 -8.62 -6.29
N ASP A 8 14.77 -9.08 -5.56
CA ASP A 8 14.94 -8.62 -4.20
C ASP A 8 15.28 -7.14 -4.17
N VAL A 9 16.01 -6.64 -5.17
CA VAL A 9 16.38 -5.23 -5.18
C VAL A 9 15.14 -4.38 -5.36
N THR A 10 14.26 -4.77 -6.27
CA THR A 10 13.05 -4.01 -6.52
C THR A 10 12.14 -4.02 -5.29
N GLU A 11 11.99 -5.17 -4.65
CA GLU A 11 11.14 -5.24 -3.47
C GLU A 11 11.72 -4.39 -2.35
N HIS A 12 13.03 -4.36 -2.23
CA HIS A 12 13.67 -3.58 -1.18
C HIS A 12 13.43 -2.09 -1.41
N ILE A 13 13.51 -1.64 -2.67
CA ILE A 13 13.27 -0.25 -2.98
C ILE A 13 11.82 0.13 -2.66
N TYR A 14 10.87 -0.73 -2.99
CA TYR A 14 9.48 -0.44 -2.68
C TYR A 14 9.25 -0.41 -1.17
N THR A 15 9.91 -1.30 -0.44
CA THR A 15 9.76 -1.30 1.01
C THR A 15 10.26 0.01 1.60
N ILE A 16 11.41 0.50 1.14
CA ILE A 16 11.94 1.75 1.64
C ILE A 16 11.00 2.89 1.29
N LEU A 17 10.49 2.92 0.07
CA LEU A 17 9.60 3.97 -0.36
C LEU A 17 8.34 4.00 0.48
N PHE A 18 7.70 2.84 0.64
CA PHE A 18 6.43 2.80 1.37
C PHE A 18 6.63 3.03 2.86
N ASP A 19 7.77 2.64 3.42
CA ASP A 19 8.03 2.95 4.82
C ASP A 19 8.14 4.46 5.02
N ASN A 20 8.74 5.16 4.06
CA ASN A 20 8.84 6.61 4.16
C ASN A 20 7.46 7.26 3.99
N ILE A 21 6.66 6.77 3.05
CA ILE A 21 5.33 7.31 2.87
C ILE A 21 4.49 7.05 4.12
N TYR A 22 4.63 5.86 4.70
CA TYR A 22 3.88 5.51 5.90
C TYR A 22 4.23 6.44 7.05
N ALA A 23 5.51 6.74 7.22
CA ALA A 23 5.93 7.60 8.33
C ALA A 23 5.37 9.01 8.17
N VAL A 24 5.38 9.54 6.95
CA VAL A 24 4.85 10.88 6.73
C VAL A 24 3.34 10.86 6.90
N ALA A 25 2.67 9.83 6.40
CA ALA A 25 1.23 9.73 6.53
C ALA A 25 0.82 9.70 8.00
N GLU A 26 1.55 8.93 8.80
CA GLU A 26 1.22 8.83 10.21
C GLU A 26 1.34 10.17 10.89
N GLN A 27 2.31 10.98 10.50
CA GLN A 27 2.47 12.30 11.09
C GLN A 27 1.30 13.21 10.76
N HIS A 28 0.61 12.95 9.67
CA HIS A 28 -0.50 13.78 9.25
C HIS A 28 -1.86 13.15 9.51
N GLY A 29 -1.91 12.09 10.29
CA GLY A 29 -3.19 11.45 10.60
C GLY A 29 -3.80 10.72 9.43
N LEU A 30 -2.97 10.21 8.51
CA LEU A 30 -3.44 9.49 7.35
C LEU A 30 -2.98 8.04 7.41
N ALA A 31 -3.71 7.19 6.73
CA ALA A 31 -3.35 5.78 6.63
C ALA A 31 -2.96 5.48 5.20
N LEU A 32 -1.99 4.59 5.03
CA LEU A 32 -1.53 4.20 3.71
C LEU A 32 -2.17 2.88 3.34
N LEU A 33 -2.85 2.85 2.21
CA LEU A 33 -3.46 1.63 1.71
C LEU A 33 -2.76 1.26 0.41
N LEU A 34 -2.53 -0.02 0.22
CA LEU A 34 -1.87 -0.50 -0.97
C LEU A 34 -2.78 -1.47 -1.73
N ILE A 35 -2.64 -1.49 -3.04
CA ILE A 35 -3.38 -2.42 -3.87
C ILE A 35 -2.37 -3.43 -4.40
N SER A 36 -2.67 -4.72 -4.13
CA SER A 36 -1.79 -5.79 -4.52
C SER A 36 -1.90 -5.97 -6.02
N ASN A 37 -0.86 -5.69 -6.76
CA ASN A 37 -0.84 -5.78 -8.20
C ASN A 37 0.60 -5.87 -8.65
N GLU A 38 0.82 -6.07 -9.95
CA GLU A 38 2.17 -6.13 -10.47
C GLU A 38 2.82 -4.79 -10.27
N ASN A 39 2.08 -3.71 -10.51
CA ASN A 39 2.58 -2.38 -10.25
C ASN A 39 1.91 -1.91 -8.98
N PRO A 40 2.65 -1.64 -7.94
CA PRO A 40 2.02 -1.26 -6.69
C PRO A 40 1.35 0.10 -6.81
N TYR A 41 0.08 0.13 -6.44
CA TYR A 41 -0.65 1.37 -6.38
C TYR A 41 -0.93 1.67 -4.91
N TRP A 42 -1.02 2.92 -4.55
CA TRP A 42 -1.24 3.28 -3.16
C TRP A 42 -2.13 4.50 -3.05
N MET A 43 -2.72 4.67 -1.89
CA MET A 43 -3.54 5.84 -1.63
C MET A 43 -3.45 6.20 -0.15
N LEU A 44 -3.70 7.46 0.16
CA LEU A 44 -3.73 7.91 1.54
C LEU A 44 -5.15 8.30 1.87
N VAL A 45 -5.62 7.87 3.03
CA VAL A 45 -6.97 8.16 3.49
C VAL A 45 -6.89 8.57 4.95
N PRO A 46 -7.90 9.24 5.48
CA PRO A 46 -7.89 9.58 6.91
C PRO A 46 -7.77 8.30 7.74
N ASP A 47 -6.99 8.35 8.80
CA ASP A 47 -6.72 7.19 9.61
C ASP A 47 -7.88 6.96 10.54
N GLN A 48 -8.98 6.45 10.05
CA GLN A 48 -10.16 6.14 10.83
C GLN A 48 -10.47 4.67 10.58
N ALA A 49 -10.31 3.85 11.59
CA ALA A 49 -10.33 2.40 11.44
C ALA A 49 -11.63 1.90 10.82
N GLU A 50 -12.76 2.46 11.21
CA GLU A 50 -14.03 1.98 10.71
C GLU A 50 -14.17 2.27 9.22
N GLN A 51 -13.77 3.45 8.79
CA GLN A 51 -13.86 3.81 7.40
C GLN A 51 -12.88 3.00 6.56
N ILE A 52 -11.68 2.74 7.10
CA ILE A 52 -10.70 1.95 6.40
C ILE A 52 -11.23 0.53 6.21
N SER A 53 -11.84 -0.05 7.24
CA SER A 53 -12.39 -1.39 7.13
C SER A 53 -13.48 -1.45 6.09
N HIS A 54 -14.36 -0.46 6.05
CA HIS A 54 -15.44 -0.46 5.08
C HIS A 54 -14.89 -0.31 3.66
N LEU A 55 -13.89 0.53 3.48
CA LEU A 55 -13.30 0.75 2.17
C LEU A 55 -12.63 -0.53 1.67
N ILE A 56 -11.85 -1.18 2.53
CA ILE A 56 -11.14 -2.38 2.15
C ILE A 56 -12.14 -3.48 1.81
N GLU A 57 -13.18 -3.61 2.61
CA GLU A 57 -14.15 -4.67 2.35
C GLU A 57 -14.90 -4.41 1.05
N ALA A 58 -15.32 -3.18 0.81
CA ALA A 58 -16.04 -2.85 -0.40
C ALA A 58 -15.16 -3.05 -1.64
N PHE A 59 -13.90 -2.63 -1.54
CA PHE A 59 -13.00 -2.78 -2.67
C PHE A 59 -12.77 -4.25 -2.98
N ASN A 60 -12.52 -5.05 -1.96
CA ASN A 60 -12.17 -6.45 -2.18
C ASN A 60 -13.38 -7.27 -2.62
N GLN A 61 -14.58 -6.81 -2.32
CA GLN A 61 -15.77 -7.48 -2.83
C GLN A 61 -16.03 -7.09 -4.28
N THR A 62 -15.63 -5.89 -4.68
CA THR A 62 -15.88 -5.44 -6.04
C THR A 62 -14.78 -5.89 -6.99
N PHE A 63 -13.55 -5.86 -6.58
CA PHE A 63 -12.44 -6.23 -7.43
C PHE A 63 -11.78 -7.49 -6.89
N THR A 64 -12.01 -8.60 -7.52
CA THR A 64 -11.49 -9.86 -6.99
C THR A 64 -10.12 -10.21 -7.57
N ASP A 65 -9.64 -9.47 -8.59
CA ASP A 65 -8.34 -9.75 -9.15
C ASP A 65 -7.21 -9.13 -8.34
N VAL A 66 -7.49 -8.17 -7.51
CA VAL A 66 -6.48 -7.49 -6.71
C VAL A 66 -6.99 -7.40 -5.30
N GLU A 67 -6.18 -6.94 -4.39
CA GLU A 67 -6.56 -6.84 -2.99
C GLU A 67 -6.09 -5.52 -2.44
N LEU A 68 -6.98 -4.82 -1.74
CA LEU A 68 -6.63 -3.60 -1.07
C LEU A 68 -6.31 -3.95 0.39
N TYR A 69 -5.23 -3.43 0.92
CA TYR A 69 -4.88 -3.72 2.31
C TYR A 69 -4.19 -2.52 2.96
N HIS A 70 -4.23 -2.51 4.28
CA HIS A 70 -3.70 -1.40 5.06
C HIS A 70 -2.22 -1.68 5.32
N TYR A 71 -1.37 -0.76 4.98
CA TYR A 71 0.07 -0.92 5.17
C TYR A 71 0.42 -0.50 6.59
N VAL A 72 0.93 -1.39 7.36
CA VAL A 72 1.35 -1.08 8.73
C VAL A 72 2.71 -1.64 9.01
#